data_3af3d3a3c3765f381f1c1bf8223759a2
#
_entry.id   3af3d3a3c3765f381f1c1bf8223759a2
#
_cell.length_a   1.000
_cell.length_b   1.000
_cell.length_c   1.000
_cell.angle_alpha   90.00
_cell.angle_beta   90.00
_cell.angle_gamma   90.00
#
_symmetry.space_group_name_H-M   'P 1'
#
loop_
_entity.id
_entity.type
_entity.pdbx_description
1 polymer ?
#
loop_
_entity_poly.entity_id
_entity_poly.type
_entity_poly.pdbx_seq_one_letter_code
_entity_poly.pdbx_strand_id
1 'polypeptide(L)'
;RDPLLYSGLLALYRMLVNEQAELLQKQSALVSYFSEVQQRLNPSPTPMREVNHKLERAAEYIRVHCTEALKLEDICLAAELSPSYLIRAFKQYYGLTPHAFLVNQRIQFARTRLRNGELIADVALAAGFADQAHFQRTFKQHFAATPGQYREVLKPSANNPHWPPATRPLSG
;
A
#
# COMPACT_ATOMS: atom_id res chain seq x y z
N ARG A 1 27.48 20.65 3.51
CA ARG A 1 26.00 20.52 3.40
C ARG A 1 25.74 19.22 2.62
N ASP A 2 25.05 18.25 3.23
CA ASP A 2 24.74 16.97 2.56
C ASP A 2 23.54 17.20 1.60
N PRO A 3 23.74 17.13 0.28
CA PRO A 3 22.68 17.41 -0.70
C PRO A 3 21.54 16.36 -0.63
N LEU A 4 21.81 15.15 -0.15
CA LEU A 4 20.79 14.11 0.00
C LEU A 4 19.84 14.37 1.18
N LEU A 5 20.36 14.90 2.29
CA LEU A 5 19.52 15.31 3.42
C LEU A 5 18.63 16.50 3.07
N TYR A 6 19.16 17.46 2.29
CA TYR A 6 18.36 18.59 1.84
C TYR A 6 17.24 18.19 0.87
N SER A 7 17.54 17.32 -0.10
CA SER A 7 16.53 16.83 -1.04
C SER A 7 15.46 15.98 -0.32
N GLY A 8 15.89 15.19 0.67
CA GLY A 8 14.97 14.42 1.53
C GLY A 8 14.04 15.31 2.36
N LEU A 9 14.57 16.40 2.94
CA LEU A 9 13.76 17.38 3.68
C LEU A 9 12.71 18.05 2.79
N LEU A 10 13.08 18.41 1.57
CA LEU A 10 12.17 19.03 0.62
C LEU A 10 11.08 18.07 0.17
N ALA A 11 11.42 16.80 -0.04
CA ALA A 11 10.45 15.75 -0.35
C ALA A 11 9.47 15.52 0.82
N LEU A 12 9.98 15.48 2.06
CA LEU A 12 9.17 15.40 3.27
C LEU A 12 8.21 16.58 3.37
N TYR A 13 8.69 17.81 3.19
CA TYR A 13 7.85 19.00 3.23
C TYR A 13 6.68 18.90 2.22
N ARG A 14 6.99 18.55 0.97
CA ARG A 14 5.96 18.38 -0.08
C ARG A 14 4.92 17.33 0.30
N MET A 15 5.35 16.24 0.94
CA MET A 15 4.46 15.17 1.42
C MET A 15 3.55 15.65 2.55
N LEU A 16 4.10 16.42 3.52
CA LEU A 16 3.33 16.90 4.67
C LEU A 16 2.26 17.93 4.29
N VAL A 17 2.54 18.81 3.33
CA VAL A 17 1.58 19.83 2.85
C VAL A 17 0.58 19.28 1.84
N ASN A 18 0.74 18.04 1.38
CA ASN A 18 -0.20 17.42 0.47
C ASN A 18 -1.47 16.99 1.23
N GLU A 19 -2.58 17.70 1.01
CA GLU A 19 -3.88 17.41 1.64
C GLU A 19 -4.45 16.05 1.22
N GLN A 20 -4.09 15.54 0.06
CA GLN A 20 -4.52 14.24 -0.46
C GLN A 20 -3.72 13.05 0.12
N ALA A 21 -2.63 13.32 0.84
CA ALA A 21 -1.82 12.26 1.42
C ALA A 21 -2.46 11.70 2.69
N GLU A 22 -2.55 10.37 2.76
CA GLU A 22 -3.08 9.66 3.92
C GLU A 22 -2.20 9.84 5.16
N LEU A 23 -2.81 9.74 6.35
CA LEU A 23 -2.10 9.89 7.63
C LEU A 23 -0.90 8.93 7.74
N LEU A 24 -1.10 7.65 7.41
CA LEU A 24 -0.03 6.66 7.44
C LEU A 24 1.11 7.02 6.48
N GLN A 25 0.79 7.60 5.32
CA GLN A 25 1.79 8.05 4.35
C GLN A 25 2.63 9.21 4.92
N LYS A 26 1.99 10.19 5.55
CA LYS A 26 2.66 11.33 6.21
C LYS A 26 3.54 10.86 7.36
N GLN A 27 3.01 10.00 8.22
CA GLN A 27 3.75 9.41 9.36
C GLN A 27 4.96 8.61 8.86
N SER A 28 4.77 7.75 7.85
CA SER A 28 5.85 6.94 7.27
C SER A 28 6.95 7.80 6.64
N ALA A 29 6.60 8.86 5.92
CA ALA A 29 7.57 9.76 5.31
C ALA A 29 8.41 10.50 6.36
N LEU A 30 7.76 11.00 7.42
CA LEU A 30 8.42 11.70 8.52
C LEU A 30 9.40 10.80 9.26
N VAL A 31 8.94 9.61 9.65
CA VAL A 31 9.78 8.64 10.35
C VAL A 31 10.93 8.14 9.47
N SER A 32 10.69 7.88 8.17
CA SER A 32 11.74 7.49 7.22
C SER A 32 12.85 8.53 7.12
N TYR A 33 12.49 9.80 7.00
CA TYR A 33 13.46 10.87 6.91
C TYR A 33 14.34 10.98 8.17
N PHE A 34 13.71 11.02 9.35
CA PHE A 34 14.47 11.10 10.60
C PHE A 34 15.31 9.84 10.87
N SER A 35 14.82 8.66 10.48
CA SER A 35 15.60 7.41 10.58
C SER A 35 16.82 7.42 9.67
N GLU A 36 16.71 7.97 8.47
CA GLU A 36 17.86 8.13 7.56
C GLU A 36 18.90 9.09 8.12
N VAL A 37 18.46 10.25 8.66
CA VAL A 37 19.34 11.18 9.35
C VAL A 37 20.08 10.51 10.52
N GLN A 38 19.35 9.79 11.37
CA GLN A 38 19.89 9.12 12.54
C GLN A 38 20.89 8.01 12.15
N GLN A 39 20.60 7.22 11.11
CA GLN A 39 21.47 6.15 10.63
C GLN A 39 22.79 6.69 10.08
N ARG A 40 22.76 7.86 9.43
CA ARG A 40 23.99 8.52 8.95
C ARG A 40 24.85 9.04 10.09
N LEU A 41 24.22 9.46 11.20
CA LEU A 41 24.92 9.96 12.38
C LEU A 41 25.42 8.81 13.27
N ASN A 42 24.68 7.70 13.38
CA ASN A 42 25.00 6.55 14.23
C ASN A 42 24.62 5.24 13.52
N PRO A 43 25.52 4.62 12.74
CA PRO A 43 25.26 3.32 12.13
C PRO A 43 25.30 2.19 13.19
N SER A 44 24.16 1.54 13.44
CA SER A 44 24.04 0.39 14.35
C SER A 44 23.61 -0.86 13.60
N PRO A 45 24.28 -2.02 13.79
CA PRO A 45 23.84 -3.30 13.25
C PRO A 45 22.78 -3.96 14.14
N THR A 46 21.74 -4.54 13.55
CA THR A 46 20.67 -5.26 14.27
C THR A 46 20.59 -6.72 13.80
N PRO A 47 20.35 -7.72 14.70
CA PRO A 47 20.29 -9.15 14.33
C PRO A 47 19.05 -9.47 13.51
N MET A 48 19.23 -10.22 12.40
CA MET A 48 18.23 -10.37 11.32
C MET A 48 17.12 -11.41 11.54
N ARG A 49 17.31 -12.44 12.35
CA ARG A 49 16.40 -13.61 12.35
C ARG A 49 15.10 -13.42 13.15
N GLU A 50 15.18 -12.75 14.28
CA GLU A 50 14.02 -12.46 15.14
C GLU A 50 13.12 -11.36 14.54
N VAL A 51 13.71 -10.53 13.73
CA VAL A 51 13.07 -9.39 13.03
C VAL A 51 12.11 -9.85 11.95
N ASN A 52 12.42 -10.92 11.23
CA ASN A 52 11.61 -11.38 10.10
C ASN A 52 10.19 -11.77 10.56
N HIS A 53 10.04 -12.49 11.66
CA HIS A 53 8.74 -12.85 12.22
C HIS A 53 7.92 -11.63 12.67
N LYS A 54 8.58 -10.61 13.22
CA LYS A 54 7.93 -9.35 13.59
C LYS A 54 7.45 -8.58 12.36
N LEU A 55 8.26 -8.60 11.29
CA LEU A 55 7.86 -7.99 10.00
C LEU A 55 6.71 -8.74 9.32
N GLU A 56 6.68 -10.07 9.44
CA GLU A 56 5.54 -10.88 8.96
C GLU A 56 4.26 -10.55 9.71
N ARG A 57 4.31 -10.35 11.04
CA ARG A 57 3.16 -9.87 11.82
C ARG A 57 2.69 -8.49 11.37
N ALA A 58 3.62 -7.57 11.10
CA ALA A 58 3.27 -6.26 10.54
C ALA A 58 2.55 -6.38 9.19
N ALA A 59 3.08 -7.21 8.29
CA ALA A 59 2.49 -7.42 6.97
C ALA A 59 1.11 -8.08 7.07
N GLU A 60 0.94 -9.05 7.97
CA GLU A 60 -0.34 -9.70 8.20
C GLU A 60 -1.37 -8.73 8.77
N TYR A 61 -0.98 -7.91 9.75
CA TYR A 61 -1.84 -6.87 10.28
C TYR A 61 -2.33 -5.91 9.19
N ILE A 62 -1.41 -5.47 8.31
CA ILE A 62 -1.78 -4.62 7.17
C ILE A 62 -2.74 -5.34 6.21
N ARG A 63 -2.55 -6.63 5.93
CA ARG A 63 -3.45 -7.40 5.04
C ARG A 63 -4.86 -7.49 5.60
N VAL A 64 -4.98 -7.84 6.88
CA VAL A 64 -6.28 -8.02 7.56
C VAL A 64 -7.05 -6.71 7.63
N HIS A 65 -6.36 -5.60 7.92
CA HIS A 65 -7.00 -4.29 8.13
C HIS A 65 -6.84 -3.33 6.94
N CYS A 66 -6.51 -3.82 5.74
CA CYS A 66 -6.15 -2.97 4.60
C CYS A 66 -7.26 -2.01 4.15
N THR A 67 -8.53 -2.34 4.41
CA THR A 67 -9.68 -1.50 4.07
C THR A 67 -9.99 -0.40 5.11
N GLU A 68 -9.31 -0.43 6.24
CA GLU A 68 -9.51 0.49 7.36
C GLU A 68 -8.51 1.67 7.33
N ALA A 69 -8.78 2.70 8.14
CA ALA A 69 -7.86 3.82 8.34
C ALA A 69 -6.72 3.41 9.29
N LEU A 70 -5.67 2.81 8.75
CA LEU A 70 -4.52 2.35 9.53
C LEU A 70 -3.60 3.49 9.92
N LYS A 71 -3.15 3.48 11.19
CA LYS A 71 -2.09 4.33 11.72
C LYS A 71 -0.79 3.53 11.86
N LEU A 72 0.33 4.24 11.81
CA LEU A 72 1.64 3.61 11.99
C LEU A 72 1.80 2.96 13.37
N GLU A 73 1.22 3.59 14.40
CA GLU A 73 1.22 3.07 15.78
C GLU A 73 0.58 1.70 15.88
N ASP A 74 -0.54 1.47 15.19
CA ASP A 74 -1.26 0.19 15.22
C ASP A 74 -0.40 -0.94 14.66
N ILE A 75 0.30 -0.66 13.55
CA ILE A 75 1.22 -1.61 12.91
C ILE A 75 2.44 -1.87 13.82
N CYS A 76 2.96 -0.82 14.47
CA CYS A 76 4.08 -0.93 15.42
C CYS A 76 3.71 -1.80 16.62
N LEU A 77 2.52 -1.62 17.18
CA LEU A 77 2.02 -2.43 18.29
C LEU A 77 1.87 -3.90 17.89
N ALA A 78 1.26 -4.18 16.73
CA ALA A 78 1.09 -5.54 16.25
C ALA A 78 2.43 -6.26 15.99
N ALA A 79 3.44 -5.52 15.55
CA ALA A 79 4.77 -6.05 15.26
C ALA A 79 5.74 -6.02 16.45
N GLU A 80 5.40 -5.31 17.54
CA GLU A 80 6.33 -5.02 18.66
C GLU A 80 7.63 -4.39 18.17
N LEU A 81 7.53 -3.40 17.29
CA LEU A 81 8.65 -2.67 16.72
C LEU A 81 8.47 -1.16 16.91
N SER A 82 9.57 -0.45 17.09
CA SER A 82 9.53 1.02 17.06
C SER A 82 9.24 1.52 15.63
N PRO A 83 8.62 2.69 15.47
CA PRO A 83 8.28 3.24 14.15
C PRO A 83 9.46 3.35 13.19
N SER A 84 10.59 3.89 13.65
CA SER A 84 11.81 4.04 12.87
C SER A 84 12.37 2.70 12.39
N TYR A 85 12.35 1.72 13.29
CA TYR A 85 12.85 0.39 12.97
C TYR A 85 11.92 -0.35 12.01
N LEU A 86 10.60 -0.32 12.26
CA LEU A 86 9.59 -0.94 11.38
C LEU A 86 9.74 -0.44 9.95
N ILE A 87 9.75 0.87 9.71
CA ILE A 87 9.77 1.41 8.34
C ILE A 87 11.04 1.00 7.60
N ARG A 88 12.20 1.08 8.25
CA ARG A 88 13.47 0.72 7.65
C ARG A 88 13.55 -0.79 7.36
N ALA A 89 13.25 -1.62 8.35
CA ALA A 89 13.35 -3.07 8.23
C ALA A 89 12.29 -3.62 7.27
N PHE A 90 11.07 -3.08 7.28
CA PHE A 90 10.01 -3.45 6.36
C PHE A 90 10.38 -3.15 4.89
N LYS A 91 10.94 -1.94 4.63
CA LYS A 91 11.43 -1.58 3.30
C LYS A 91 12.59 -2.47 2.85
N GLN A 92 13.48 -2.83 3.75
CA GLN A 92 14.60 -3.73 3.46
C GLN A 92 14.12 -5.15 3.15
N TYR A 93 13.12 -5.66 3.88
CA TYR A 93 12.63 -7.03 3.76
C TYR A 93 11.64 -7.21 2.60
N TYR A 94 10.67 -6.29 2.44
CA TYR A 94 9.62 -6.36 1.42
C TYR A 94 9.90 -5.51 0.17
N GLY A 95 10.94 -4.68 0.16
CA GLY A 95 11.20 -3.71 -0.91
C GLY A 95 10.24 -2.51 -0.94
N LEU A 96 9.26 -2.46 -0.04
CA LEU A 96 8.19 -1.47 0.04
C LEU A 96 8.08 -0.90 1.45
N THR A 97 7.66 0.37 1.54
CA THR A 97 7.26 0.93 2.85
C THR A 97 5.94 0.30 3.31
N PRO A 98 5.61 0.31 4.63
CA PRO A 98 4.31 -0.14 5.13
C PRO A 98 3.12 0.51 4.40
N HIS A 99 3.19 1.81 4.12
CA HIS A 99 2.14 2.50 3.37
C HIS A 99 2.03 2.00 1.91
N ALA A 100 3.16 1.84 1.19
CA ALA A 100 3.13 1.31 -0.19
C ALA A 100 2.60 -0.12 -0.23
N PHE A 101 2.92 -0.93 0.79
CA PHE A 101 2.37 -2.28 0.95
C PHE A 101 0.85 -2.25 1.20
N LEU A 102 0.36 -1.35 2.08
CA LEU A 102 -1.07 -1.13 2.30
C LEU A 102 -1.80 -0.78 1.00
N VAL A 103 -1.28 0.21 0.26
CA VAL A 103 -1.88 0.63 -1.03
C VAL A 103 -1.95 -0.55 -2.00
N ASN A 104 -0.89 -1.36 -2.07
CA ASN A 104 -0.89 -2.56 -2.90
C ASN A 104 -1.99 -3.56 -2.49
N GLN A 105 -2.19 -3.83 -1.18
CA GLN A 105 -3.27 -4.69 -0.70
C GLN A 105 -4.66 -4.13 -1.07
N ARG A 106 -4.88 -2.83 -0.89
CA ARG A 106 -6.14 -2.15 -1.30
C ARG A 106 -6.41 -2.30 -2.78
N ILE A 107 -5.39 -2.14 -3.61
CA ILE A 107 -5.50 -2.30 -5.07
C ILE A 107 -5.83 -3.75 -5.46
N GLN A 108 -5.23 -4.74 -4.80
CA GLN A 108 -5.56 -6.15 -5.04
C GLN A 108 -7.00 -6.48 -4.61
N PHE A 109 -7.45 -5.96 -3.47
CA PHE A 109 -8.83 -6.07 -3.00
C PHE A 109 -9.81 -5.43 -4.02
N ALA A 110 -9.54 -4.20 -4.43
CA ALA A 110 -10.35 -3.50 -5.42
C ALA A 110 -10.43 -4.24 -6.76
N ARG A 111 -9.31 -4.82 -7.21
CA ARG A 111 -9.25 -5.62 -8.45
C ARG A 111 -10.22 -6.79 -8.43
N THR A 112 -10.32 -7.49 -7.31
CA THR A 112 -11.26 -8.61 -7.15
C THR A 112 -12.70 -8.14 -7.25
N ARG A 113 -13.06 -7.03 -6.61
CA ARG A 113 -14.42 -6.46 -6.65
C ARG A 113 -14.80 -5.92 -8.03
N LEU A 114 -13.85 -5.29 -8.73
CA LEU A 114 -14.05 -4.84 -10.11
C LEU A 114 -14.35 -6.00 -11.07
N ARG A 115 -13.72 -7.18 -10.85
CA ARG A 115 -14.02 -8.40 -11.62
C ARG A 115 -15.45 -8.90 -11.40
N ASN A 116 -15.99 -8.70 -10.20
CA ASN A 116 -17.37 -9.04 -9.86
C ASN A 116 -18.39 -8.03 -10.44
N GLY A 117 -17.94 -7.00 -11.15
CA GLY A 117 -18.80 -6.01 -11.81
C GLY A 117 -19.30 -4.89 -10.89
N GLU A 118 -18.78 -4.78 -9.67
CA GLU A 118 -19.19 -3.74 -8.71
C GLU A 118 -18.93 -2.33 -9.23
N LEU A 119 -19.70 -1.34 -8.74
CA LEU A 119 -19.55 0.05 -9.15
C LEU A 119 -18.20 0.61 -8.68
N ILE A 120 -17.54 1.38 -9.54
CA ILE A 120 -16.19 1.91 -9.27
C ILE A 120 -16.16 2.78 -8.01
N ALA A 121 -17.21 3.58 -7.77
CA ALA A 121 -17.33 4.41 -6.58
C ALA A 121 -17.39 3.55 -5.30
N ASP A 122 -18.22 2.50 -5.30
CA ASP A 122 -18.38 1.60 -4.16
C ASP A 122 -17.11 0.82 -3.88
N VAL A 123 -16.43 0.36 -4.95
CA VAL A 123 -15.13 -0.33 -4.84
C VAL A 123 -14.07 0.58 -4.24
N ALA A 124 -14.04 1.86 -4.62
CA ALA A 124 -13.08 2.82 -4.06
C ALA A 124 -13.25 2.96 -2.54
N LEU A 125 -14.48 3.18 -2.08
CA LEU A 125 -14.79 3.31 -0.66
C LEU A 125 -14.55 2.01 0.11
N ALA A 126 -15.02 0.89 -0.43
CA ALA A 126 -14.84 -0.42 0.19
C ALA A 126 -13.36 -0.86 0.28
N ALA A 127 -12.51 -0.38 -0.62
CA ALA A 127 -11.07 -0.61 -0.59
C ALA A 127 -10.31 0.37 0.33
N GLY A 128 -11.00 1.26 1.04
CA GLY A 128 -10.41 2.19 2.00
C GLY A 128 -9.74 3.41 1.37
N PHE A 129 -10.10 3.78 0.13
CA PHE A 129 -9.65 5.05 -0.46
C PHE A 129 -10.55 6.20 0.00
N ALA A 130 -9.97 7.38 0.18
CA ALA A 130 -10.70 8.56 0.60
C ALA A 130 -11.78 8.99 -0.41
N ASP A 131 -11.48 8.85 -1.70
CA ASP A 131 -12.40 9.17 -2.80
C ASP A 131 -12.10 8.36 -4.07
N GLN A 132 -13.06 8.38 -5.01
CA GLN A 132 -12.94 7.69 -6.29
C GLN A 132 -11.79 8.23 -7.16
N ALA A 133 -11.50 9.53 -7.11
CA ALA A 133 -10.45 10.13 -7.93
C ALA A 133 -9.07 9.68 -7.47
N HIS A 134 -8.84 9.62 -6.15
CA HIS A 134 -7.62 9.06 -5.56
C HIS A 134 -7.46 7.58 -5.97
N PHE A 135 -8.51 6.77 -5.82
CA PHE A 135 -8.51 5.39 -6.26
C PHE A 135 -8.14 5.23 -7.74
N GLN A 136 -8.77 5.99 -8.64
CA GLN A 136 -8.51 5.89 -10.08
C GLN A 136 -7.05 6.23 -10.43
N ARG A 137 -6.48 7.29 -9.84
CA ARG A 137 -5.08 7.66 -10.04
C ARG A 137 -4.14 6.54 -9.57
N THR A 138 -4.37 6.03 -8.36
CA THR A 138 -3.55 4.97 -7.77
C THR A 138 -3.66 3.67 -8.57
N PHE A 139 -4.87 3.28 -8.96
CA PHE A 139 -5.10 2.08 -9.76
C PHE A 139 -4.38 2.16 -11.13
N LYS A 140 -4.47 3.33 -11.81
CA LYS A 140 -3.77 3.55 -13.08
C LYS A 140 -2.25 3.47 -12.93
N GLN A 141 -1.69 3.92 -11.81
CA GLN A 141 -0.25 3.80 -11.53
C GLN A 141 0.19 2.33 -11.39
N HIS A 142 -0.68 1.45 -10.86
CA HIS A 142 -0.37 0.04 -10.64
C HIS A 142 -0.61 -0.85 -11.87
N PHE A 143 -1.62 -0.53 -12.67
CA PHE A 143 -2.06 -1.37 -13.80
C PHE A 143 -1.92 -0.73 -15.18
N ALA A 144 -1.41 0.50 -15.27
CA ALA A 144 -1.34 1.30 -16.50
C ALA A 144 -2.70 1.47 -17.22
N ALA A 145 -3.81 1.13 -16.55
CA ALA A 145 -5.18 1.24 -17.05
C ALA A 145 -6.09 1.79 -15.93
N THR A 146 -7.12 2.53 -16.31
CA THR A 146 -8.14 2.97 -15.33
C THR A 146 -9.00 1.79 -14.88
N PRO A 147 -9.66 1.87 -13.69
CA PRO A 147 -10.60 0.84 -13.24
C PRO A 147 -11.70 0.54 -14.25
N GLY A 148 -12.16 1.55 -15.00
CA GLY A 148 -13.16 1.39 -16.07
C GLY A 148 -12.62 0.55 -17.22
N GLN A 149 -11.46 0.93 -17.77
CA GLN A 149 -10.78 0.16 -18.83
C GLN A 149 -10.47 -1.27 -18.40
N TYR A 150 -9.99 -1.45 -17.17
CA TYR A 150 -9.72 -2.77 -16.61
C TYR A 150 -10.97 -3.65 -16.58
N ARG A 151 -12.13 -3.09 -16.17
CA ARG A 151 -13.40 -3.79 -16.13
C ARG A 151 -13.96 -4.12 -17.54
N GLU A 152 -13.74 -3.23 -18.52
CA GLU A 152 -14.15 -3.47 -19.90
C GLU A 152 -13.39 -4.62 -20.55
N VAL A 153 -12.08 -4.72 -20.31
CA VAL A 153 -11.26 -5.84 -20.80
C VAL A 153 -11.71 -7.18 -20.22
N LEU A 154 -12.30 -7.17 -19.01
CA LEU A 154 -12.78 -8.38 -18.33
C LEU A 154 -14.21 -8.78 -18.74
N LYS A 155 -14.97 -7.91 -19.40
CA LYS A 155 -16.27 -8.30 -19.96
C LYS A 155 -16.04 -9.28 -21.11
N PRO A 156 -16.73 -10.44 -21.12
CA PRO A 156 -16.65 -11.34 -22.27
C PRO A 156 -17.07 -10.56 -23.50
N SER A 157 -16.12 -10.29 -24.38
CA SER A 157 -16.45 -9.73 -25.69
C SER A 157 -17.25 -10.78 -26.43
N ALA A 158 -18.45 -10.41 -26.88
CA ALA A 158 -19.31 -11.27 -27.71
C ALA A 158 -18.59 -11.78 -29.00
N ASN A 159 -17.41 -11.23 -29.28
CA ASN A 159 -16.58 -11.55 -30.45
C ASN A 159 -15.25 -12.28 -30.13
N ASN A 160 -15.04 -12.77 -28.90
CA ASN A 160 -13.84 -13.55 -28.60
C ASN A 160 -14.20 -15.04 -28.38
N PRO A 161 -14.03 -15.92 -29.39
CA PRO A 161 -14.40 -17.33 -29.30
C PRO A 161 -13.48 -18.17 -28.40
N HIS A 162 -12.44 -17.56 -27.81
CA HIS A 162 -11.43 -18.27 -26.97
C HIS A 162 -11.56 -18.02 -25.46
N TRP A 163 -12.68 -17.45 -24.98
CA TRP A 163 -12.89 -17.28 -23.56
C TRP A 163 -13.51 -18.55 -22.96
N PRO A 164 -12.91 -19.19 -21.93
CA PRO A 164 -13.51 -20.35 -21.29
C PRO A 164 -14.86 -19.97 -20.65
N PRO A 165 -15.90 -20.79 -20.83
CA PRO A 165 -17.20 -20.53 -20.23
C PRO A 165 -17.11 -20.48 -18.71
N ALA A 166 -17.83 -19.55 -18.10
CA ALA A 166 -17.97 -19.47 -16.65
C ALA A 166 -18.41 -20.82 -16.10
N THR A 167 -17.60 -21.43 -15.23
CA THR A 167 -17.95 -22.65 -14.51
C THR A 167 -19.20 -22.39 -13.69
N ARG A 168 -20.32 -23.02 -14.06
CA ARG A 168 -21.54 -23.07 -13.24
C ARG A 168 -21.20 -23.70 -11.90
N PRO A 169 -21.69 -23.14 -10.77
CA PRO A 169 -21.61 -23.85 -9.50
C PRO A 169 -22.41 -25.15 -9.63
N LEU A 170 -21.77 -26.27 -9.33
CA LEU A 170 -22.42 -27.55 -9.20
C LEU A 170 -23.40 -27.49 -8.02
N SER A 171 -24.68 -27.42 -8.33
CA SER A 171 -25.75 -27.69 -7.38
C SER A 171 -25.75 -29.19 -7.12
N GLY A 172 -25.53 -29.58 -5.86
CA GLY A 172 -25.64 -30.90 -5.32
C GLY A 172 -25.67 -30.85 -3.82
#